data_70346eb136e3cabed8bd7af9bfdae180
#
_entry.id   70346eb136e3cabed8bd7af9bfdae180
#
_cell.length_a   1.000
_cell.length_b   1.000
_cell.length_c   1.000
_cell.angle_alpha   90.00
_cell.angle_beta   90.00
_cell.angle_gamma   90.00
#
_symmetry.space_group_name_H-M   'P 1'
#
loop_
_entity.id
_entity.type
_entity.pdbx_description
1 polymer ?
#
loop_
_entity_poly.entity_id
_entity_poly.type
_entity_poly.pdbx_seq_one_letter_code
_entity_poly.pdbx_strand_id
1 'polypeptide(L)'
;MTTEYDRRESWEKEHGGAPVKCILDVSKNIRYFFDLAMAESGLTSIQTRILGHLRHAEEEGRCVFQREIEDIFRIKRSSVTSVLQTLEKKGLIIRESIPEDARVKKLVLTEKAKKTQVCTYHALGNMEREMRSLFTEEEFKQFLDYMNRIDKKAIELYCDKEANS
;
A
#
# COMPACT_ATOMS: atom_id res chain seq x y z
N MET A 1 17.21 26.59 12.88
CA MET A 1 16.38 25.45 13.35
C MET A 1 14.96 25.99 13.50
N THR A 2 14.05 25.59 12.63
CA THR A 2 12.61 25.92 12.74
C THR A 2 12.07 25.23 13.99
N THR A 3 11.38 25.94 14.85
CA THR A 3 10.79 25.37 16.07
C THR A 3 9.61 24.47 15.68
N GLU A 4 9.24 23.52 16.54
CA GLU A 4 8.08 22.65 16.32
C GLU A 4 6.77 23.44 16.17
N TYR A 5 6.68 24.56 16.88
CA TYR A 5 5.58 25.54 16.78
C TYR A 5 5.49 26.17 15.41
N ASP A 6 6.61 26.64 14.83
CA ASP A 6 6.65 27.25 13.49
C ASP A 6 6.22 26.27 12.40
N ARG A 7 6.56 24.98 12.56
CA ARG A 7 6.15 23.92 11.63
C ARG A 7 4.65 23.65 11.67
N ARG A 8 4.03 23.66 12.85
CA ARG A 8 2.59 23.44 13.01
C ARG A 8 1.79 24.58 12.40
N GLU A 9 2.12 25.82 12.71
CA GLU A 9 1.44 27.00 12.17
C GLU A 9 1.57 27.09 10.65
N SER A 10 2.73 26.77 10.10
CA SER A 10 2.96 26.65 8.66
C SER A 10 2.08 25.56 8.04
N TRP A 11 1.94 24.40 8.70
CA TRP A 11 1.14 23.28 8.23
C TRP A 11 -0.36 23.63 8.18
N GLU A 12 -0.90 24.21 9.26
CA GLU A 12 -2.29 24.66 9.32
C GLU A 12 -2.60 25.73 8.28
N LYS A 13 -1.69 26.69 8.08
CA LYS A 13 -1.81 27.72 7.05
C LYS A 13 -1.80 27.15 5.65
N GLU A 14 -0.99 26.16 5.39
CA GLU A 14 -0.86 25.52 4.08
C GLU A 14 -2.01 24.57 3.74
N HIS A 15 -2.56 23.84 4.75
CA HIS A 15 -3.54 22.77 4.57
C HIS A 15 -4.93 23.12 5.11
N GLY A 16 -5.09 24.26 5.80
CA GLY A 16 -6.35 24.67 6.41
C GLY A 16 -7.48 24.74 5.38
N GLY A 17 -8.54 23.96 5.60
CA GLY A 17 -9.69 23.88 4.72
C GLY A 17 -9.52 23.05 3.44
N ALA A 18 -8.37 22.39 3.24
CA ALA A 18 -8.08 21.59 2.04
C ALA A 18 -7.79 20.11 2.39
N PRO A 19 -8.79 19.29 2.77
CA PRO A 19 -8.59 17.91 3.22
C PRO A 19 -7.91 17.02 2.16
N VAL A 20 -8.21 17.24 0.89
CA VAL A 20 -7.58 16.46 -0.20
C VAL A 20 -6.09 16.74 -0.28
N LYS A 21 -5.66 18.00 -0.21
CA LYS A 21 -4.25 18.39 -0.21
C LYS A 21 -3.54 17.77 1.00
N CYS A 22 -4.12 17.87 2.18
CA CYS A 22 -3.61 17.28 3.42
C CYS A 22 -3.32 15.79 3.25
N ILE A 23 -4.29 15.03 2.76
CA ILE A 23 -4.16 13.58 2.58
C ILE A 23 -3.09 13.24 1.53
N LEU A 24 -3.04 13.98 0.43
CA LEU A 24 -2.04 13.75 -0.62
C LEU A 24 -0.62 14.02 -0.12
N ASP A 25 -0.40 15.07 0.65
CA ASP A 25 0.93 15.42 1.18
C ASP A 25 1.36 14.43 2.27
N VAL A 26 0.47 14.03 3.18
CA VAL A 26 0.74 12.96 4.16
C VAL A 26 1.05 11.65 3.44
N SER A 27 0.24 11.26 2.46
CA SER A 27 0.46 10.04 1.67
C SER A 27 1.81 10.06 0.94
N LYS A 28 2.22 11.23 0.40
CA LYS A 28 3.53 11.40 -0.24
C LYS A 28 4.67 11.18 0.77
N ASN A 29 4.59 11.76 1.96
CA ASN A 29 5.62 11.63 2.99
C ASN A 29 5.74 10.19 3.50
N ILE A 30 4.61 9.52 3.73
CA ILE A 30 4.57 8.10 4.10
C ILE A 30 5.22 7.26 2.99
N ARG A 31 4.89 7.51 1.73
CA ARG A 31 5.47 6.80 0.59
C ARG A 31 6.98 6.99 0.50
N TYR A 32 7.47 8.22 0.70
CA TYR A 32 8.89 8.52 0.71
C TYR A 32 9.63 7.77 1.82
N PHE A 33 9.04 7.69 3.02
CA PHE A 33 9.58 6.86 4.11
C PHE A 33 9.67 5.39 3.70
N PHE A 34 8.62 4.85 3.06
CA PHE A 34 8.65 3.47 2.55
C PHE A 34 9.74 3.26 1.53
N ASP A 35 9.91 4.18 0.59
CA ASP A 35 10.94 4.05 -0.44
C ASP A 35 12.35 4.05 0.18
N LEU A 36 12.60 4.88 1.21
CA LEU A 36 13.85 4.85 1.98
C LEU A 36 14.04 3.53 2.74
N ALA A 37 13.04 3.09 3.48
CA ALA A 37 13.11 1.85 4.25
C ALA A 37 13.26 0.61 3.33
N MET A 38 12.79 0.70 2.08
CA MET A 38 12.89 -0.37 1.09
C MET A 38 14.17 -0.31 0.24
N ALA A 39 14.90 0.81 0.25
CA ALA A 39 16.11 0.98 -0.57
C ALA A 39 17.13 -0.15 -0.36
N GLU A 40 17.31 -0.59 0.88
CA GLU A 40 18.20 -1.71 1.23
C GLU A 40 17.70 -3.06 0.67
N SER A 41 16.40 -3.25 0.53
CA SER A 41 15.82 -4.48 -0.03
C SER A 41 15.88 -4.52 -1.56
N GLY A 42 16.18 -3.40 -2.21
CA GLY A 42 16.13 -3.23 -3.67
C GLY A 42 14.74 -3.41 -4.26
N LEU A 43 13.69 -3.25 -3.43
CA LEU A 43 12.28 -3.34 -3.82
C LEU A 43 11.67 -1.94 -3.87
N THR A 44 10.75 -1.74 -4.81
CA THR A 44 9.91 -0.54 -4.83
C THR A 44 8.73 -0.71 -3.87
N SER A 45 8.14 0.41 -3.44
CA SER A 45 6.94 0.42 -2.58
C SER A 45 5.81 -0.47 -3.13
N ILE A 46 5.54 -0.43 -4.43
CA ILE A 46 4.50 -1.28 -5.04
C ILE A 46 4.87 -2.77 -5.01
N GLN A 47 6.15 -3.11 -5.25
CA GLN A 47 6.62 -4.50 -5.16
C GLN A 47 6.44 -5.04 -3.75
N THR A 48 6.82 -4.28 -2.74
CA THR A 48 6.66 -4.64 -1.33
C THR A 48 5.21 -4.84 -0.93
N ARG A 49 4.32 -3.93 -1.35
CA ARG A 49 2.88 -4.03 -1.07
C ARG A 49 2.26 -5.27 -1.71
N ILE A 50 2.62 -5.59 -2.96
CA ILE A 50 2.15 -6.81 -3.64
C ILE A 50 2.64 -8.06 -2.89
N LEU A 51 3.93 -8.12 -2.52
CA LEU A 51 4.45 -9.24 -1.74
C LEU A 51 3.73 -9.38 -0.39
N GLY A 52 3.45 -8.25 0.28
CA GLY A 52 2.68 -8.22 1.53
C GLY A 52 1.28 -8.79 1.37
N HIS A 53 0.58 -8.39 0.31
CA HIS A 53 -0.75 -8.92 -0.01
C HIS A 53 -0.73 -10.43 -0.28
N LEU A 54 0.26 -10.91 -1.06
CA LEU A 54 0.43 -12.35 -1.32
C LEU A 54 0.68 -13.14 -0.04
N ARG A 55 1.46 -12.59 0.90
CA ARG A 55 1.73 -13.22 2.18
C ARG A 55 0.48 -13.34 3.03
N HIS A 56 -0.28 -12.25 3.16
CA HIS A 56 -1.52 -12.25 3.93
C HIS A 56 -2.52 -13.26 3.36
N ALA A 57 -2.66 -13.30 2.04
CA ALA A 57 -3.50 -14.29 1.37
C ALA A 57 -3.01 -15.74 1.60
N GLU A 58 -1.70 -15.97 1.59
CA GLU A 58 -1.11 -17.29 1.93
C GLU A 58 -1.46 -17.70 3.37
N GLU A 59 -1.36 -16.77 4.33
CA GLU A 59 -1.72 -16.99 5.74
C GLU A 59 -3.21 -17.31 5.92
N GLU A 60 -4.07 -16.75 5.05
CA GLU A 60 -5.51 -17.05 4.99
C GLU A 60 -5.85 -18.31 4.16
N GLY A 61 -4.87 -18.97 3.56
CA GLY A 61 -5.07 -20.13 2.67
C GLY A 61 -5.74 -19.78 1.33
N ARG A 62 -5.68 -18.53 0.88
CA ARG A 62 -6.27 -18.05 -0.38
C ARG A 62 -5.25 -18.03 -1.53
N CYS A 63 -5.75 -18.31 -2.73
CA CYS A 63 -4.99 -18.09 -3.96
C CYS A 63 -5.18 -16.66 -4.44
N VAL A 64 -4.11 -16.02 -4.91
CA VAL A 64 -4.12 -14.69 -5.50
C VAL A 64 -3.78 -14.79 -6.99
N PHE A 65 -4.52 -14.03 -7.80
CA PHE A 65 -4.35 -13.94 -9.24
C PHE A 65 -4.00 -12.51 -9.67
N GLN A 66 -3.40 -12.38 -10.85
CA GLN A 66 -3.00 -11.05 -11.36
C GLN A 66 -4.17 -10.05 -11.38
N ARG A 67 -5.38 -10.48 -11.76
CA ARG A 67 -6.56 -9.62 -11.80
C ARG A 67 -6.90 -9.02 -10.43
N GLU A 68 -6.78 -9.81 -9.37
CA GLU A 68 -6.97 -9.32 -7.99
C GLU A 68 -5.98 -8.20 -7.65
N ILE A 69 -4.73 -8.32 -8.11
CA ILE A 69 -3.72 -7.27 -7.93
C ILE A 69 -4.09 -5.99 -8.71
N GLU A 70 -4.61 -6.14 -9.94
CA GLU A 70 -5.10 -5.01 -10.75
C GLU A 70 -6.21 -4.26 -10.02
N ASP A 71 -7.18 -4.98 -9.46
CA ASP A 71 -8.36 -4.44 -8.80
C ASP A 71 -8.01 -3.77 -7.45
N ILE A 72 -7.27 -4.47 -6.58
CA ILE A 72 -6.92 -3.97 -5.23
C ILE A 72 -6.02 -2.73 -5.30
N PHE A 73 -5.00 -2.77 -6.18
CA PHE A 73 -4.04 -1.67 -6.28
C PHE A 73 -4.47 -0.59 -7.27
N ARG A 74 -5.59 -0.78 -7.98
CA ARG A 74 -6.11 0.13 -9.01
C ARG A 74 -5.03 0.51 -10.03
N ILE A 75 -4.30 -0.49 -10.51
CA ILE A 75 -3.19 -0.31 -11.45
C ILE A 75 -3.53 -0.97 -12.77
N LYS A 76 -3.19 -0.31 -13.88
CA LYS A 76 -3.42 -0.86 -15.23
C LYS A 76 -2.72 -2.21 -15.40
N ARG A 77 -3.38 -3.14 -16.11
CA ARG A 77 -2.90 -4.49 -16.38
C ARG A 77 -1.46 -4.55 -16.90
N SER A 78 -1.08 -3.65 -17.81
CA SER A 78 0.30 -3.58 -18.33
C SER A 78 1.33 -3.28 -17.23
N SER A 79 1.01 -2.36 -16.32
CA SER A 79 1.88 -2.00 -15.20
C SER A 79 2.00 -3.16 -14.19
N VAL A 80 0.88 -3.82 -13.86
CA VAL A 80 0.91 -5.01 -12.99
C VAL A 80 1.75 -6.10 -13.62
N THR A 81 1.57 -6.38 -14.92
CA THR A 81 2.38 -7.36 -15.65
C THR A 81 3.87 -7.08 -15.54
N SER A 82 4.28 -5.83 -15.73
CA SER A 82 5.69 -5.41 -15.62
C SER A 82 6.25 -5.60 -14.20
N VAL A 83 5.47 -5.23 -13.18
CA VAL A 83 5.87 -5.39 -11.77
C VAL A 83 6.00 -6.87 -11.41
N LEU A 84 5.02 -7.70 -11.78
CA LEU A 84 5.05 -9.14 -11.51
C LEU A 84 6.20 -9.84 -12.24
N GLN A 85 6.49 -9.48 -13.49
CA GLN A 85 7.65 -9.99 -14.22
C GLN A 85 8.97 -9.63 -13.53
N THR A 86 9.06 -8.43 -12.97
CA THR A 86 10.24 -8.01 -12.21
C THR A 86 10.40 -8.81 -10.92
N LEU A 87 9.31 -9.05 -10.19
CA LEU A 87 9.32 -9.89 -8.98
C LEU A 87 9.71 -11.34 -9.31
N GLU A 88 9.21 -11.88 -10.41
CA GLU A 88 9.52 -13.22 -10.89
C GLU A 88 11.00 -13.33 -11.30
N LYS A 89 11.54 -12.34 -12.05
CA LYS A 89 12.98 -12.26 -12.38
C LYS A 89 13.87 -12.16 -11.16
N LYS A 90 13.42 -11.49 -10.10
CA LYS A 90 14.12 -11.43 -8.80
C LYS A 90 14.00 -12.75 -8.02
N GLY A 91 13.19 -13.70 -8.47
CA GLY A 91 12.92 -14.96 -7.80
C GLY A 91 12.14 -14.80 -6.50
N LEU A 92 11.27 -13.78 -6.43
CA LEU A 92 10.45 -13.49 -5.24
C LEU A 92 9.04 -14.08 -5.34
N ILE A 93 8.55 -14.26 -6.56
CA ILE A 93 7.29 -14.96 -6.83
C ILE A 93 7.50 -16.00 -7.93
N ILE A 94 6.59 -16.97 -7.97
CA ILE A 94 6.40 -17.88 -9.09
C ILE A 94 4.95 -17.85 -9.54
N ARG A 95 4.71 -18.24 -10.80
CA ARG A 95 3.37 -18.38 -11.36
C ARG A 95 3.07 -19.84 -11.57
N GLU A 96 2.14 -20.38 -10.79
CA GLU A 96 1.71 -21.76 -10.88
C GLU A 96 0.39 -21.89 -11.63
N SER A 97 0.28 -22.88 -12.53
CA SER A 97 -1.00 -23.23 -13.14
C SER A 97 -1.92 -23.84 -12.11
N ILE A 98 -3.21 -23.56 -12.22
CA ILE A 98 -4.21 -24.28 -11.44
C ILE A 98 -4.70 -25.50 -12.24
N PRO A 99 -5.06 -26.61 -11.55
CA PRO A 99 -5.50 -27.83 -12.24
C PRO A 99 -6.73 -27.62 -13.14
N GLU A 100 -7.62 -26.72 -12.73
CA GLU A 100 -8.91 -26.46 -13.39
C GLU A 100 -8.75 -25.67 -14.69
N ASP A 101 -7.75 -24.79 -14.79
CA ASP A 101 -7.46 -24.00 -16.00
C ASP A 101 -5.98 -23.61 -16.08
N ALA A 102 -5.25 -24.25 -16.98
CA ALA A 102 -3.82 -23.98 -17.20
C ALA A 102 -3.52 -22.56 -17.71
N ARG A 103 -4.52 -21.83 -18.20
CA ARG A 103 -4.38 -20.44 -18.66
C ARG A 103 -4.35 -19.46 -17.49
N VAL A 104 -4.95 -19.85 -16.37
CA VAL A 104 -4.98 -19.05 -15.14
C VAL A 104 -3.76 -19.42 -14.28
N LYS A 105 -3.01 -18.41 -13.87
CA LYS A 105 -1.82 -18.58 -13.05
C LYS A 105 -2.02 -17.91 -11.69
N LYS A 106 -1.95 -18.71 -10.62
CA LYS A 106 -1.86 -18.17 -9.27
C LYS A 106 -0.45 -17.64 -9.00
N LEU A 107 -0.36 -16.62 -8.18
CA LEU A 107 0.87 -15.99 -7.72
C LEU A 107 1.26 -16.62 -6.38
N VAL A 108 2.47 -17.13 -6.28
CA VAL A 108 2.97 -17.79 -5.07
C VAL A 108 4.28 -17.16 -4.64
N LEU A 109 4.42 -16.90 -3.33
CA LEU A 109 5.66 -16.41 -2.74
C LEU A 109 6.72 -17.51 -2.70
N THR A 110 7.96 -17.15 -2.98
CA THR A 110 9.11 -18.02 -2.76
C THR A 110 9.65 -17.88 -1.34
N GLU A 111 10.41 -18.85 -0.87
CA GLU A 111 11.14 -18.76 0.42
C GLU A 111 12.10 -17.56 0.45
N LYS A 112 12.65 -17.17 -0.70
CA LYS A 112 13.46 -15.94 -0.84
C LYS A 112 12.64 -14.70 -0.52
N ALA A 113 11.40 -14.61 -1.02
CA ALA A 113 10.51 -13.48 -0.72
C ALA A 113 10.20 -13.41 0.77
N LYS A 114 9.88 -14.53 1.40
CA LYS A 114 9.57 -14.59 2.83
C LYS A 114 10.73 -14.07 3.67
N LYS A 115 11.97 -14.46 3.36
CA LYS A 115 13.17 -13.95 4.02
C LYS A 115 13.40 -12.46 3.78
N THR A 116 13.23 -11.97 2.55
CA THR A 116 13.40 -10.55 2.19
C THR A 116 12.37 -9.67 2.89
N GLN A 117 11.15 -10.17 3.09
CA GLN A 117 10.08 -9.43 3.75
C GLN A 117 10.30 -9.18 5.24
N VAL A 118 11.12 -9.98 5.93
CA VAL A 118 11.33 -9.83 7.39
C VAL A 118 11.80 -8.42 7.75
N CYS A 119 12.81 -7.87 7.07
CA CYS A 119 13.29 -6.51 7.33
C CYS A 119 12.23 -5.44 7.01
N THR A 120 11.51 -5.64 5.91
CA THR A 120 10.43 -4.76 5.47
C THR A 120 9.28 -4.71 6.47
N TYR A 121 8.86 -5.86 7.00
CA TYR A 121 7.81 -5.95 8.02
C TYR A 121 8.22 -5.29 9.33
N HIS A 122 9.49 -5.38 9.73
CA HIS A 122 9.97 -4.68 10.92
C HIS A 122 9.91 -3.16 10.76
N ALA A 123 10.32 -2.63 9.60
CA ALA A 123 10.24 -1.20 9.33
C ALA A 123 8.79 -0.69 9.29
N LEU A 124 7.91 -1.44 8.60
CA LEU A 124 6.46 -1.17 8.56
C LEU A 124 5.83 -1.22 9.94
N GLY A 125 6.07 -2.30 10.69
CA GLY A 125 5.51 -2.48 12.04
C GLY A 125 6.01 -1.42 13.02
N ASN A 126 7.23 -0.93 12.86
CA ASN A 126 7.74 0.19 13.64
C ASN A 126 6.97 1.47 13.30
N MET A 127 6.82 1.79 12.02
CA MET A 127 6.09 2.97 11.59
C MET A 127 4.63 2.93 12.05
N GLU A 128 3.96 1.79 11.93
CA GLU A 128 2.59 1.62 12.41
C GLU A 128 2.48 1.90 13.93
N ARG A 129 3.42 1.38 14.72
CA ARG A 129 3.45 1.65 16.16
C ARG A 129 3.67 3.13 16.47
N GLU A 130 4.62 3.77 15.79
CA GLU A 130 4.89 5.21 15.97
C GLU A 130 3.66 6.05 15.57
N MET A 131 3.03 5.77 14.43
CA MET A 131 1.82 6.46 14.01
C MET A 131 0.66 6.21 14.98
N ARG A 132 0.50 4.97 15.45
CA ARG A 132 -0.55 4.62 16.41
C ARG A 132 -0.35 5.31 17.76
N SER A 133 0.90 5.51 18.20
CA SER A 133 1.24 6.16 19.47
C SER A 133 0.90 7.66 19.52
N LEU A 134 0.62 8.27 18.35
CA LEU A 134 0.18 9.67 18.29
C LEU A 134 -1.24 9.88 18.82
N PHE A 135 -2.02 8.80 19.03
CA PHE A 135 -3.43 8.86 19.33
C PHE A 135 -3.75 8.10 20.61
N THR A 136 -4.66 8.65 21.40
CA THR A 136 -5.43 7.87 22.38
C THR A 136 -6.36 6.88 21.67
N GLU A 137 -6.98 5.94 22.38
CA GLU A 137 -7.94 4.99 21.78
C GLU A 137 -9.16 5.70 21.16
N GLU A 138 -9.65 6.75 21.80
CA GLU A 138 -10.77 7.55 21.34
C GLU A 138 -10.42 8.35 20.08
N GLU A 139 -9.27 9.02 20.07
CA GLU A 139 -8.78 9.76 18.91
C GLU A 139 -8.53 8.85 17.73
N PHE A 140 -7.99 7.65 17.96
CA PHE A 140 -7.77 6.69 16.89
C PHE A 140 -9.07 6.18 16.27
N LYS A 141 -10.09 5.91 17.07
CA LYS A 141 -11.43 5.57 16.57
C LYS A 141 -12.02 6.70 15.73
N GLN A 142 -11.88 7.94 16.18
CA GLN A 142 -12.30 9.13 15.43
C GLN A 142 -11.51 9.26 14.10
N PHE A 143 -10.20 9.08 14.14
CA PHE A 143 -9.36 9.09 12.95
C PHE A 143 -9.83 8.06 11.92
N LEU A 144 -10.09 6.82 12.35
CA LEU A 144 -10.59 5.76 11.45
C LEU A 144 -11.97 6.11 10.86
N ASP A 145 -12.88 6.71 11.66
CA ASP A 145 -14.17 7.17 11.16
C ASP A 145 -14.01 8.25 10.08
N TYR A 146 -13.19 9.26 10.32
CA TYR A 146 -12.92 10.31 9.33
C TYR A 146 -12.31 9.75 8.05
N MET A 147 -11.32 8.86 8.15
CA MET A 147 -10.70 8.23 6.99
C MET A 147 -11.70 7.39 6.18
N ASN A 148 -12.56 6.61 6.85
CA ASN A 148 -13.61 5.83 6.20
C ASN A 148 -14.64 6.72 5.47
N ARG A 149 -15.04 7.85 6.06
CA ARG A 149 -15.96 8.81 5.43
C ARG A 149 -15.35 9.46 4.19
N ILE A 150 -14.06 9.80 4.26
CA ILE A 150 -13.33 10.40 3.14
C ILE A 150 -13.18 9.37 2.02
N ASP A 151 -12.81 8.13 2.33
CA ASP A 151 -12.65 7.05 1.35
C ASP A 151 -13.98 6.75 0.62
N LYS A 152 -15.08 6.60 1.35
CA LYS A 152 -16.42 6.43 0.77
C LYS A 152 -16.76 7.55 -0.20
N LYS A 153 -16.51 8.81 0.20
CA LYS A 153 -16.81 9.96 -0.68
C LYS A 153 -15.91 9.98 -1.92
N ALA A 154 -14.65 9.62 -1.80
CA ALA A 154 -13.75 9.52 -2.94
C ALA A 154 -14.20 8.44 -3.94
N ILE A 155 -14.69 7.29 -3.44
CA ILE A 155 -15.26 6.21 -4.27
C ILE A 155 -16.51 6.68 -5.01
N GLU A 156 -17.47 7.33 -4.33
CA GLU A 156 -18.65 7.91 -4.96
C GLU A 156 -18.29 8.83 -6.13
N LEU A 157 -17.39 9.81 -5.87
CA LEU A 157 -16.95 10.77 -6.89
C LEU A 157 -16.24 10.11 -8.09
N TYR A 158 -15.57 8.99 -7.88
CA TYR A 158 -14.93 8.21 -8.94
C TYR A 158 -15.97 7.45 -9.77
N CYS A 159 -16.91 6.75 -9.11
CA CYS A 159 -17.98 6.00 -9.79
C CYS A 159 -18.88 6.91 -10.64
N ASP A 160 -19.23 8.09 -10.12
CA ASP A 160 -20.02 9.09 -10.86
C ASP A 160 -19.33 9.55 -12.15
N LYS A 161 -18.00 9.65 -12.15
CA LYS A 161 -17.23 10.00 -13.35
C LYS A 161 -17.18 8.87 -14.38
N GLU A 162 -17.03 7.62 -13.94
CA GLU A 162 -17.06 6.46 -14.86
C GLU A 162 -18.43 6.25 -15.49
N ALA A 163 -19.52 6.51 -14.74
CA ALA A 163 -20.88 6.40 -15.25
C ALA A 163 -21.24 7.49 -16.28
N ASN A 164 -20.52 8.63 -16.28
CA ASN A 164 -20.73 9.77 -17.17
C ASN A 164 -19.67 9.88 -18.29
N SER A 165 -18.81 8.90 -18.46
CA SER A 165 -17.75 8.84 -19.50
C SER A 165 -18.05 7.72 -20.49
#